data_6fdef6e779d1d2d5a787618fb93b4338
#
_entry.id   6fdef6e779d1d2d5a787618fb93b4338
#
_cell.length_a   1.000
_cell.length_b   1.000
_cell.length_c   1.000
_cell.angle_alpha   90.00
_cell.angle_beta   90.00
_cell.angle_gamma   90.00
#
_symmetry.space_group_name_H-M   'P 1'
#
loop_
_entity.id
_entity.type
_entity.pdbx_description
1 polymer ?
#
loop_
_entity_poly.entity_id
_entity_poly.type
_entity_poly.pdbx_seq_one_letter_code
_entity_poly.pdbx_strand_id
1 'polypeptide(L)'
;YKRQVEEIADEISKNRLLFYVGENCPSFAEHYDRLTANCASTTPYIELTDEDDAAIYFSSGTTGFPKAILHNHESLMHAARVEQNHHGQTKEDVFLCIPPLYHTGAKMHWFGSLISGGKAVLLKGVKPEFILDTVSREKCTIVWLLVPWAQDILDAIDSGEVTLSKYELSQWRLMHIGAQPVPPSLIARWKKVFPNHKYDTNYGLSESIGPGCVHLGMDNIDKVGAIGKAGFGWKVKIVDDKGNTVKRGEVGELCVKGPGVMTCYYRDPKATAETLKDGWLFTGDMAQEDEDGFISV
;
A
#
# COMPACT_ATOMS: atom_id res chain seq x y z
N TYR A 1 9.69 -19.09 3.64
CA TYR A 1 10.93 -18.47 4.20
C TYR A 1 11.78 -19.43 5.03
N LYS A 2 11.22 -20.55 5.57
CA LYS A 2 11.98 -21.54 6.37
C LYS A 2 13.26 -21.99 5.66
N ARG A 3 13.16 -22.41 4.39
CA ARG A 3 14.28 -22.88 3.60
C ARG A 3 15.36 -21.80 3.39
N GLN A 4 14.96 -20.55 3.10
CA GLN A 4 15.90 -19.44 2.90
C GLN A 4 16.68 -19.12 4.18
N VAL A 5 16.02 -19.14 5.33
CA VAL A 5 16.69 -18.94 6.62
C VAL A 5 17.62 -20.10 6.98
N GLU A 6 17.23 -21.34 6.63
CA GLU A 6 18.03 -22.53 6.85
C GLU A 6 19.35 -22.48 6.04
N GLU A 7 19.32 -21.97 4.80
CA GLU A 7 20.48 -21.81 3.94
C GLU A 7 21.54 -20.82 4.50
N ILE A 8 21.12 -19.86 5.32
CA ILE A 8 21.99 -18.82 5.93
C ILE A 8 22.08 -18.92 7.46
N ALA A 9 21.55 -19.99 8.06
CA ALA A 9 21.43 -20.10 9.51
C ALA A 9 22.78 -19.98 10.25
N ASP A 10 23.85 -20.49 9.65
CA ASP A 10 25.21 -20.41 10.20
C ASP A 10 25.82 -18.99 10.10
N GLU A 11 25.32 -18.16 9.19
CA GLU A 11 25.74 -16.76 9.01
C GLU A 11 24.99 -15.80 9.93
N ILE A 12 23.82 -16.21 10.43
CA ILE A 12 23.02 -15.42 11.36
C ILE A 12 23.72 -15.43 12.74
N SER A 13 24.01 -14.24 13.26
CA SER A 13 24.62 -14.06 14.56
C SER A 13 23.95 -14.92 15.64
N LYS A 14 24.74 -15.70 16.42
CA LYS A 14 24.29 -16.54 17.52
C LYS A 14 23.57 -15.77 18.65
N ASN A 15 23.66 -14.44 18.65
CA ASN A 15 22.99 -13.56 19.62
C ASN A 15 21.59 -13.15 19.19
N ARG A 16 21.02 -13.74 18.12
CA ARG A 16 19.65 -13.47 17.66
C ARG A 16 18.75 -14.64 18.03
N LEU A 17 17.56 -14.30 18.55
CA LEU A 17 16.49 -15.26 18.74
C LEU A 17 15.69 -15.35 17.43
N LEU A 18 15.57 -16.56 16.90
CA LEU A 18 14.73 -16.86 15.75
C LEU A 18 13.46 -17.55 16.24
N PHE A 19 12.30 -16.98 15.90
CA PHE A 19 11.00 -17.54 16.26
C PHE A 19 10.35 -18.20 15.04
N TYR A 20 9.80 -19.37 15.27
CA TYR A 20 9.05 -20.09 14.25
C TYR A 20 7.59 -20.23 14.65
N VAL A 21 6.69 -19.80 13.79
CA VAL A 21 5.23 -19.95 13.92
C VAL A 21 4.76 -21.08 13.03
N GLY A 22 4.10 -22.09 13.58
CA GLY A 22 3.57 -23.22 12.86
C GLY A 22 4.10 -24.58 13.37
N GLU A 23 3.69 -25.65 12.70
CA GLU A 23 4.13 -27.02 13.00
C GLU A 23 5.55 -27.28 12.47
N ASN A 24 6.25 -28.27 13.04
CA ASN A 24 7.60 -28.68 12.64
C ASN A 24 8.65 -27.55 12.73
N CYS A 25 8.77 -26.95 13.93
CA CYS A 25 9.79 -25.96 14.23
C CYS A 25 11.20 -26.49 13.92
N PRO A 26 12.00 -25.78 13.11
CA PRO A 26 13.36 -26.19 12.80
C PRO A 26 14.29 -26.05 14.03
N SER A 27 15.40 -26.82 14.04
CA SER A 27 16.34 -26.83 15.17
C SER A 27 17.08 -25.51 15.40
N PHE A 28 17.13 -24.63 14.40
CA PHE A 28 17.77 -23.31 14.50
C PHE A 28 16.84 -22.21 15.06
N ALA A 29 15.57 -22.51 15.34
CA ALA A 29 14.59 -21.54 15.82
C ALA A 29 13.84 -22.06 17.05
N GLU A 30 13.26 -21.13 17.80
CA GLU A 30 12.39 -21.41 18.94
C GLU A 30 10.92 -21.39 18.49
N HIS A 31 10.13 -22.33 19.03
CA HIS A 31 8.71 -22.40 18.73
C HIS A 31 7.97 -21.24 19.42
N TYR A 32 7.32 -20.37 18.66
CA TYR A 32 6.65 -19.17 19.15
C TYR A 32 5.67 -19.47 20.29
N ASP A 33 4.73 -20.43 20.10
CA ASP A 33 3.71 -20.74 21.10
C ASP A 33 4.29 -21.28 22.42
N ARG A 34 5.42 -22.00 22.35
CA ARG A 34 6.09 -22.50 23.56
C ARG A 34 6.77 -21.38 24.35
N LEU A 35 7.40 -20.44 23.64
CA LEU A 35 8.04 -19.28 24.27
C LEU A 35 7.02 -18.35 24.89
N THR A 36 5.92 -18.07 24.20
CA THR A 36 4.91 -17.11 24.65
C THR A 36 3.97 -17.67 25.72
N ALA A 37 3.86 -19.01 25.85
CA ALA A 37 2.96 -19.65 26.82
C ALA A 37 3.18 -19.21 28.27
N ASN A 38 4.42 -18.85 28.63
CA ASN A 38 4.81 -18.45 30.00
C ASN A 38 5.19 -16.97 30.09
N CYS A 39 4.95 -16.19 29.04
CA CYS A 39 5.21 -14.75 29.08
C CYS A 39 4.17 -14.03 29.96
N ALA A 40 4.61 -12.96 30.62
CA ALA A 40 3.71 -12.10 31.37
C ALA A 40 2.67 -11.47 30.40
N SER A 41 1.42 -11.41 30.85
CA SER A 41 0.33 -10.76 30.09
C SER A 41 0.32 -9.22 30.23
N THR A 42 1.23 -8.67 31.01
CA THR A 42 1.37 -7.23 31.20
C THR A 42 2.09 -6.61 30.01
N THR A 43 1.55 -5.52 29.49
CA THR A 43 2.22 -4.73 28.45
C THR A 43 3.50 -4.11 29.01
N PRO A 44 4.67 -4.34 28.39
CA PRO A 44 5.89 -3.65 28.81
C PRO A 44 5.70 -2.14 28.57
N TYR A 45 6.07 -1.36 29.58
CA TYR A 45 6.10 0.10 29.41
C TYR A 45 7.37 0.48 28.65
N ILE A 46 7.16 0.93 27.40
CA ILE A 46 8.22 1.46 26.55
C ILE A 46 7.71 2.81 26.03
N GLU A 47 8.46 3.86 26.32
CA GLU A 47 8.18 5.18 25.77
C GLU A 47 8.64 5.21 24.29
N LEU A 48 7.71 5.43 23.39
CA LEU A 48 7.95 5.55 21.95
C LEU A 48 7.56 6.95 21.49
N THR A 49 8.32 7.47 20.57
CA THR A 49 8.07 8.75 19.90
C THR A 49 7.75 8.53 18.43
N ASP A 50 7.19 9.53 17.78
CA ASP A 50 6.91 9.50 16.33
C ASP A 50 8.21 9.38 15.50
N GLU A 51 9.34 9.79 16.05
CA GLU A 51 10.66 9.78 15.41
C GLU A 51 11.40 8.44 15.54
N ASP A 52 10.95 7.54 16.43
CA ASP A 52 11.59 6.24 16.60
C ASP A 52 11.47 5.38 15.35
N ASP A 53 12.53 4.63 15.04
CA ASP A 53 12.58 3.70 13.93
C ASP A 53 11.52 2.60 14.11
N ALA A 54 10.65 2.43 13.11
CA ALA A 54 9.50 1.55 13.22
C ALA A 54 9.55 0.35 12.28
N ALA A 55 10.08 0.52 11.06
CA ALA A 55 10.09 -0.54 10.06
C ALA A 55 11.18 -0.37 9.01
N ILE A 56 11.69 -1.50 8.52
CA ILE A 56 12.51 -1.57 7.31
C ILE A 56 11.74 -2.35 6.26
N TYR A 57 11.53 -1.72 5.11
CA TYR A 57 10.97 -2.35 3.92
C TYR A 57 12.05 -2.59 2.87
N PHE A 58 11.87 -3.65 2.08
CA PHE A 58 12.79 -3.95 0.99
C PHE A 58 12.08 -3.73 -0.34
N SER A 59 12.66 -2.92 -1.20
CA SER A 59 12.25 -2.78 -2.61
C SER A 59 13.15 -3.62 -3.51
N SER A 60 12.60 -4.04 -4.65
CA SER A 60 13.34 -4.87 -5.63
C SER A 60 14.54 -4.16 -6.29
N GLY A 61 14.68 -2.85 -6.09
CA GLY A 61 15.78 -2.02 -6.62
C GLY A 61 16.03 -2.19 -8.13
N THR A 62 16.15 -1.12 -8.86
CA THR A 62 16.53 -1.16 -10.30
C THR A 62 17.96 -1.65 -10.52
N THR A 63 18.79 -1.70 -9.48
CA THR A 63 20.21 -2.10 -9.50
C THR A 63 20.44 -3.59 -9.22
N GLY A 64 19.38 -4.38 -9.05
CA GLY A 64 19.45 -5.83 -8.81
C GLY A 64 19.61 -6.26 -7.35
N PHE A 65 19.95 -5.36 -6.43
CA PHE A 65 19.96 -5.62 -4.99
C PHE A 65 18.80 -4.89 -4.31
N PRO A 66 18.07 -5.55 -3.39
CA PRO A 66 17.02 -4.90 -2.63
C PRO A 66 17.57 -3.76 -1.76
N LYS A 67 16.94 -2.59 -1.83
CA LYS A 67 17.26 -1.48 -0.94
C LYS A 67 16.48 -1.62 0.37
N ALA A 68 17.13 -1.41 1.49
CA ALA A 68 16.51 -1.43 2.82
C ALA A 68 16.03 -0.01 3.17
N ILE A 69 14.74 0.22 3.17
CA ILE A 69 14.08 1.51 3.34
C ILE A 69 13.62 1.64 4.78
N LEU A 70 14.18 2.59 5.52
CA LEU A 70 13.86 2.82 6.92
C LEU A 70 12.74 3.85 7.07
N HIS A 71 11.74 3.49 7.85
CA HIS A 71 10.62 4.35 8.23
C HIS A 71 10.47 4.44 9.74
N ASN A 72 10.07 5.62 10.23
CA ASN A 72 9.71 5.89 11.61
C ASN A 72 8.20 5.71 11.86
N HIS A 73 7.76 5.88 13.10
CA HIS A 73 6.35 5.77 13.46
C HIS A 73 5.47 6.84 12.81
N GLU A 74 5.97 8.08 12.68
CA GLU A 74 5.23 9.17 12.02
C GLU A 74 4.85 8.81 10.58
N SER A 75 5.81 8.32 9.80
CA SER A 75 5.58 7.99 8.39
C SER A 75 4.54 6.89 8.22
N LEU A 76 4.57 5.84 9.07
CA LEU A 76 3.58 4.77 9.07
C LEU A 76 2.17 5.29 9.40
N MET A 77 2.07 6.10 10.45
CA MET A 77 0.79 6.68 10.88
C MET A 77 0.24 7.66 9.86
N HIS A 78 1.11 8.48 9.24
CA HIS A 78 0.70 9.43 8.22
C HIS A 78 0.09 8.71 7.01
N ALA A 79 0.75 7.69 6.48
CA ALA A 79 0.24 6.91 5.35
C ALA A 79 -1.14 6.30 5.64
N ALA A 80 -1.34 5.74 6.84
CA ALA A 80 -2.63 5.20 7.24
C ALA A 80 -3.73 6.29 7.31
N ARG A 81 -3.39 7.49 7.82
CA ARG A 81 -4.31 8.64 7.88
C ARG A 81 -4.65 9.19 6.50
N VAL A 82 -3.69 9.19 5.58
CA VAL A 82 -3.93 9.65 4.20
C VAL A 82 -5.00 8.79 3.53
N GLU A 83 -4.85 7.46 3.60
CA GLU A 83 -5.83 6.53 3.03
C GLU A 83 -7.20 6.67 3.68
N GLN A 84 -7.24 6.69 5.00
CA GLN A 84 -8.47 6.88 5.76
C GLN A 84 -9.19 8.19 5.38
N ASN A 85 -8.43 9.28 5.22
CA ASN A 85 -8.96 10.59 4.86
C ASN A 85 -9.53 10.60 3.43
N HIS A 86 -8.76 10.15 2.42
CA HIS A 86 -9.19 10.15 1.02
C HIS A 86 -10.37 9.22 0.74
N HIS A 87 -10.45 8.11 1.44
CA HIS A 87 -11.58 7.17 1.30
C HIS A 87 -12.80 7.54 2.16
N GLY A 88 -12.71 8.60 2.97
CA GLY A 88 -13.75 8.97 3.93
C GLY A 88 -14.09 7.78 4.83
N GLN A 89 -13.07 7.05 5.28
CA GLN A 89 -13.26 5.81 6.04
C GLN A 89 -13.69 6.11 7.47
N THR A 90 -14.70 5.38 7.92
CA THR A 90 -15.32 5.53 9.25
C THR A 90 -15.31 4.18 10.00
N LYS A 91 -15.76 4.20 11.24
CA LYS A 91 -15.92 2.97 12.05
C LYS A 91 -16.97 1.99 11.49
N GLU A 92 -17.85 2.47 10.62
CA GLU A 92 -18.89 1.65 9.97
C GLU A 92 -18.32 0.89 8.74
N ASP A 93 -17.12 1.25 8.28
CA ASP A 93 -16.52 0.63 7.11
C ASP A 93 -15.86 -0.71 7.43
N VAL A 94 -16.01 -1.62 6.48
CA VAL A 94 -15.34 -2.92 6.44
C VAL A 94 -14.42 -2.95 5.24
N PHE A 95 -13.11 -2.94 5.50
CA PHE A 95 -12.09 -2.93 4.47
C PHE A 95 -11.65 -4.36 4.13
N LEU A 96 -11.68 -4.73 2.84
CA LEU A 96 -11.13 -6.00 2.37
C LEU A 96 -9.68 -5.81 1.89
N CYS A 97 -8.75 -6.40 2.63
CA CYS A 97 -7.33 -6.43 2.31
C CYS A 97 -6.96 -7.79 1.70
N ILE A 98 -6.61 -7.79 0.41
CA ILE A 98 -6.25 -8.99 -0.35
C ILE A 98 -4.73 -9.16 -0.44
N PRO A 99 -3.93 -8.11 -0.72
CA PRO A 99 -2.49 -8.25 -0.81
C PRO A 99 -1.86 -8.64 0.55
N PRO A 100 -0.73 -9.35 0.52
CA PRO A 100 -0.03 -9.73 1.75
C PRO A 100 0.40 -8.52 2.60
N LEU A 101 0.34 -8.64 3.92
CA LEU A 101 0.68 -7.56 4.85
C LEU A 101 2.17 -7.15 4.87
N TYR A 102 3.05 -7.88 4.18
CA TYR A 102 4.42 -7.40 3.95
C TYR A 102 4.48 -6.31 2.87
N HIS A 103 3.44 -6.13 2.07
CA HIS A 103 3.30 -5.04 1.12
C HIS A 103 2.90 -3.76 1.86
N THR A 104 3.62 -2.66 1.64
CA THR A 104 3.37 -1.39 2.34
C THR A 104 1.94 -0.90 2.18
N GLY A 105 1.41 -0.86 0.96
CA GLY A 105 0.05 -0.44 0.69
C GLY A 105 -1.01 -1.24 1.47
N ALA A 106 -0.91 -2.59 1.46
CA ALA A 106 -1.84 -3.45 2.20
C ALA A 106 -1.86 -3.12 3.69
N LYS A 107 -0.67 -2.97 4.29
CA LYS A 107 -0.53 -2.69 5.71
C LYS A 107 -1.10 -1.31 6.08
N MET A 108 -0.86 -0.30 5.26
CA MET A 108 -1.33 1.06 5.54
C MET A 108 -2.86 1.17 5.46
N HIS A 109 -3.48 0.52 4.50
CA HIS A 109 -4.95 0.41 4.44
C HIS A 109 -5.53 -0.34 5.64
N TRP A 110 -4.87 -1.42 6.07
CA TRP A 110 -5.27 -2.13 7.27
C TRP A 110 -5.16 -1.25 8.51
N PHE A 111 -4.06 -0.53 8.69
CA PHE A 111 -3.89 0.42 9.80
C PHE A 111 -4.92 1.55 9.73
N GLY A 112 -5.27 2.05 8.53
CA GLY A 112 -6.35 3.02 8.37
C GLY A 112 -7.68 2.54 8.95
N SER A 113 -7.99 1.25 8.77
CA SER A 113 -9.18 0.63 9.37
C SER A 113 -9.11 0.61 10.89
N LEU A 114 -7.94 0.30 11.48
CA LEU A 114 -7.75 0.33 12.93
C LEU A 114 -7.87 1.76 13.50
N ILE A 115 -7.31 2.75 12.82
CA ILE A 115 -7.38 4.16 13.23
C ILE A 115 -8.82 4.66 13.23
N SER A 116 -9.63 4.30 12.22
CA SER A 116 -11.02 4.69 12.13
C SER A 116 -11.93 3.93 13.09
N GLY A 117 -11.42 2.86 13.73
CA GLY A 117 -12.24 1.94 14.55
C GLY A 117 -13.12 1.01 13.72
N GLY A 118 -12.87 0.91 12.43
CA GLY A 118 -13.56 0.02 11.50
C GLY A 118 -13.05 -1.42 11.56
N LYS A 119 -13.62 -2.27 10.71
CA LYS A 119 -13.23 -3.67 10.56
C LYS A 119 -12.32 -3.82 9.33
N ALA A 120 -11.26 -4.63 9.45
CA ALA A 120 -10.48 -5.09 8.32
C ALA A 120 -10.59 -6.60 8.18
N VAL A 121 -10.81 -7.07 6.96
CA VAL A 121 -10.88 -8.48 6.59
C VAL A 121 -9.65 -8.83 5.76
N LEU A 122 -8.89 -9.83 6.20
CA LEU A 122 -7.72 -10.33 5.47
C LEU A 122 -8.15 -11.55 4.64
N LEU A 123 -8.02 -11.45 3.33
CA LEU A 123 -8.35 -12.54 2.42
C LEU A 123 -7.08 -13.19 1.89
N LYS A 124 -6.98 -14.50 2.06
CA LYS A 124 -5.94 -15.31 1.43
C LYS A 124 -6.46 -15.89 0.12
N GLY A 125 -5.96 -15.36 -0.98
CA GLY A 125 -6.32 -15.81 -2.34
C GLY A 125 -6.98 -14.70 -3.14
N VAL A 126 -6.94 -14.85 -4.47
CA VAL A 126 -7.30 -13.76 -5.40
C VAL A 126 -8.34 -14.17 -6.44
N LYS A 127 -8.92 -15.38 -6.30
CA LYS A 127 -9.96 -15.84 -7.23
C LYS A 127 -11.20 -14.95 -7.13
N PRO A 128 -11.84 -14.60 -8.24
CA PRO A 128 -13.06 -13.79 -8.26
C PRO A 128 -14.13 -14.23 -7.27
N GLU A 129 -14.41 -15.54 -7.20
CA GLU A 129 -15.42 -16.08 -6.29
C GLU A 129 -15.05 -15.85 -4.82
N PHE A 130 -13.76 -15.98 -4.45
CA PHE A 130 -13.32 -15.77 -3.08
C PHE A 130 -13.46 -14.31 -2.66
N ILE A 131 -13.15 -13.38 -3.59
CA ILE A 131 -13.29 -11.95 -3.36
C ILE A 131 -14.78 -11.61 -3.17
N LEU A 132 -15.64 -11.99 -4.11
CA LEU A 132 -17.06 -11.67 -4.10
C LEU A 132 -17.80 -12.33 -2.92
N ASP A 133 -17.49 -13.60 -2.61
CA ASP A 133 -18.03 -14.30 -1.44
C ASP A 133 -17.63 -13.59 -0.14
N THR A 134 -16.38 -13.19 -0.02
CA THR A 134 -15.91 -12.48 1.18
C THR A 134 -16.55 -11.10 1.29
N VAL A 135 -16.66 -10.34 0.20
CA VAL A 135 -17.37 -9.05 0.19
C VAL A 135 -18.82 -9.23 0.64
N SER A 136 -19.50 -10.24 0.14
CA SER A 136 -20.89 -10.54 0.47
C SER A 136 -21.05 -10.97 1.93
N ARG A 137 -20.29 -11.95 2.39
CA ARG A 137 -20.37 -12.54 3.73
C ARG A 137 -19.94 -11.58 4.83
N GLU A 138 -18.81 -10.91 4.64
CA GLU A 138 -18.23 -10.00 5.63
C GLU A 138 -18.78 -8.57 5.54
N LYS A 139 -19.64 -8.31 4.55
CA LYS A 139 -20.23 -6.98 4.27
C LYS A 139 -19.19 -5.90 4.01
N CYS A 140 -18.16 -6.23 3.21
CA CYS A 140 -17.10 -5.29 2.91
C CYS A 140 -17.64 -4.06 2.15
N THR A 141 -17.22 -2.88 2.58
CA THR A 141 -17.63 -1.59 2.00
C THR A 141 -16.56 -0.97 1.12
N ILE A 142 -15.29 -1.30 1.39
CA ILE A 142 -14.12 -0.85 0.64
C ILE A 142 -13.29 -2.08 0.27
N VAL A 143 -12.92 -2.19 -0.99
CA VAL A 143 -12.06 -3.28 -1.48
C VAL A 143 -10.89 -2.69 -2.22
N TRP A 144 -9.68 -3.11 -1.86
CA TRP A 144 -8.49 -2.80 -2.62
C TRP A 144 -8.14 -3.93 -3.58
N LEU A 145 -8.14 -3.61 -4.87
CA LEU A 145 -7.81 -4.52 -5.95
C LEU A 145 -6.49 -4.11 -6.63
N LEU A 146 -5.79 -5.08 -7.15
CA LEU A 146 -4.83 -4.84 -8.22
C LEU A 146 -5.55 -4.90 -9.57
N VAL A 147 -4.97 -4.24 -10.59
CA VAL A 147 -5.56 -4.21 -11.94
C VAL A 147 -5.89 -5.60 -12.49
N PRO A 148 -5.00 -6.62 -12.39
CA PRO A 148 -5.34 -7.96 -12.84
C PRO A 148 -6.57 -8.56 -12.13
N TRP A 149 -6.71 -8.36 -10.83
CA TRP A 149 -7.84 -8.93 -10.08
C TRP A 149 -9.18 -8.29 -10.44
N ALA A 150 -9.17 -6.98 -10.70
CA ALA A 150 -10.35 -6.29 -11.23
C ALA A 150 -10.72 -6.82 -12.62
N GLN A 151 -9.72 -7.08 -13.48
CA GLN A 151 -9.91 -7.69 -14.79
C GLN A 151 -10.48 -9.11 -14.67
N ASP A 152 -9.89 -9.96 -13.82
CA ASP A 152 -10.33 -11.34 -13.59
C ASP A 152 -11.79 -11.39 -13.10
N ILE A 153 -12.19 -10.47 -12.21
CA ILE A 153 -13.60 -10.39 -11.76
C ILE A 153 -14.53 -10.11 -12.95
N LEU A 154 -14.20 -9.13 -13.79
CA LEU A 154 -15.02 -8.79 -14.95
C LEU A 154 -15.07 -9.92 -15.97
N ASP A 155 -13.95 -10.60 -16.22
CA ASP A 155 -13.87 -11.71 -17.16
C ASP A 155 -14.68 -12.92 -16.66
N ALA A 156 -14.64 -13.21 -15.36
CA ALA A 156 -15.43 -14.26 -14.74
C ALA A 156 -16.94 -13.99 -14.80
N ILE A 157 -17.34 -12.71 -14.73
CA ILE A 157 -18.75 -12.30 -14.91
C ILE A 157 -19.17 -12.45 -16.37
N ASP A 158 -18.37 -11.97 -17.31
CA ASP A 158 -18.70 -12.00 -18.75
C ASP A 158 -18.73 -13.45 -19.29
N SER A 159 -17.86 -14.33 -18.78
CA SER A 159 -17.87 -15.76 -19.13
C SER A 159 -19.00 -16.56 -18.47
N GLY A 160 -19.69 -16.00 -17.49
CA GLY A 160 -20.71 -16.69 -16.71
C GLY A 160 -20.17 -17.62 -15.62
N GLU A 161 -18.86 -17.66 -15.39
CA GLU A 161 -18.23 -18.38 -14.28
C GLU A 161 -18.74 -17.83 -12.94
N VAL A 162 -18.90 -16.51 -12.86
CA VAL A 162 -19.46 -15.82 -11.72
C VAL A 162 -20.85 -15.25 -12.05
N THR A 163 -21.81 -15.51 -11.19
CA THR A 163 -23.17 -14.96 -11.26
C THR A 163 -23.40 -13.98 -10.11
N LEU A 164 -23.44 -12.68 -10.40
CA LEU A 164 -23.52 -11.60 -9.38
C LEU A 164 -24.72 -11.73 -8.44
N SER A 165 -25.87 -12.24 -8.92
CA SER A 165 -27.07 -12.39 -8.09
C SER A 165 -26.92 -13.37 -6.92
N LYS A 166 -25.82 -14.12 -6.86
CA LYS A 166 -25.49 -14.98 -5.71
C LYS A 166 -24.86 -14.23 -4.54
N TYR A 167 -24.45 -12.97 -4.75
CA TYR A 167 -23.69 -12.18 -3.78
C TYR A 167 -24.46 -10.93 -3.39
N GLU A 168 -24.44 -10.59 -2.10
CA GLU A 168 -24.92 -9.30 -1.60
C GLU A 168 -23.78 -8.30 -1.65
N LEU A 169 -23.82 -7.37 -2.61
CA LEU A 169 -22.73 -6.43 -2.90
C LEU A 169 -23.18 -4.95 -2.77
N SER A 170 -24.41 -4.68 -2.38
CA SER A 170 -24.98 -3.33 -2.35
C SER A 170 -24.27 -2.38 -1.37
N GLN A 171 -23.63 -2.95 -0.34
CA GLN A 171 -22.84 -2.19 0.64
C GLN A 171 -21.44 -1.83 0.15
N TRP A 172 -20.93 -2.47 -0.92
CA TRP A 172 -19.62 -2.17 -1.50
C TRP A 172 -19.64 -0.80 -2.18
N ARG A 173 -19.15 0.21 -1.48
CA ARG A 173 -19.21 1.61 -1.92
C ARG A 173 -17.99 2.08 -2.70
N LEU A 174 -16.80 1.52 -2.43
CA LEU A 174 -15.53 1.98 -3.00
C LEU A 174 -14.69 0.81 -3.51
N MET A 175 -14.31 0.88 -4.77
CA MET A 175 -13.23 0.10 -5.36
C MET A 175 -11.98 0.98 -5.41
N HIS A 176 -11.01 0.68 -4.55
CA HIS A 176 -9.69 1.25 -4.61
C HIS A 176 -8.78 0.34 -5.46
N ILE A 177 -8.03 0.90 -6.39
CA ILE A 177 -7.19 0.13 -7.32
C ILE A 177 -5.86 0.84 -7.50
N GLY A 178 -4.76 0.10 -7.50
CA GLY A 178 -3.43 0.72 -7.59
C GLY A 178 -2.32 -0.28 -7.83
N ALA A 179 -1.12 0.14 -7.44
CA ALA A 179 0.16 -0.54 -7.60
C ALA A 179 0.65 -0.69 -9.05
N GLN A 180 -0.09 -0.17 -10.02
CA GLN A 180 0.29 -0.06 -11.44
C GLN A 180 -0.64 0.90 -12.18
N PRO A 181 -0.29 1.38 -13.39
CA PRO A 181 -1.17 2.21 -14.19
C PRO A 181 -2.53 1.57 -14.42
N VAL A 182 -3.61 2.32 -14.23
CA VAL A 182 -4.99 1.85 -14.35
C VAL A 182 -5.54 2.20 -15.71
N PRO A 183 -5.87 1.22 -16.60
CA PRO A 183 -6.43 1.50 -17.91
C PRO A 183 -7.81 2.15 -17.82
N PRO A 184 -8.07 3.27 -18.50
CA PRO A 184 -9.40 3.88 -18.55
C PRO A 184 -10.50 2.93 -19.03
N SER A 185 -10.18 2.02 -19.97
CA SER A 185 -11.09 1.00 -20.46
C SER A 185 -11.56 0.02 -19.38
N LEU A 186 -10.69 -0.33 -18.44
CA LEU A 186 -11.03 -1.19 -17.30
C LEU A 186 -12.08 -0.52 -16.42
N ILE A 187 -11.89 0.75 -16.09
CA ILE A 187 -12.83 1.49 -15.26
C ILE A 187 -14.16 1.72 -15.97
N ALA A 188 -14.13 2.01 -17.27
CA ALA A 188 -15.35 2.12 -18.07
C ALA A 188 -16.17 0.81 -18.09
N ARG A 189 -15.47 -0.36 -18.18
CA ARG A 189 -16.09 -1.67 -18.07
C ARG A 189 -16.62 -1.94 -16.65
N TRP A 190 -15.84 -1.62 -15.62
CA TRP A 190 -16.23 -1.73 -14.22
C TRP A 190 -17.52 -0.97 -13.91
N LYS A 191 -17.60 0.28 -14.36
CA LYS A 191 -18.79 1.13 -14.16
C LYS A 191 -20.06 0.61 -14.82
N LYS A 192 -19.95 -0.18 -15.89
CA LYS A 192 -21.13 -0.85 -16.51
C LYS A 192 -21.68 -1.95 -15.61
N VAL A 193 -20.81 -2.68 -14.92
CA VAL A 193 -21.17 -3.80 -14.02
C VAL A 193 -21.55 -3.30 -12.63
N PHE A 194 -20.79 -2.32 -12.12
CA PHE A 194 -20.93 -1.75 -10.77
C PHE A 194 -21.13 -0.23 -10.84
N PRO A 195 -22.30 0.25 -11.32
CA PRO A 195 -22.53 1.70 -11.57
C PRO A 195 -22.46 2.56 -10.31
N ASN A 196 -22.76 1.98 -9.14
CA ASN A 196 -22.81 2.70 -7.86
C ASN A 196 -21.48 2.73 -7.11
N HIS A 197 -20.47 1.96 -7.55
CA HIS A 197 -19.17 1.97 -6.91
C HIS A 197 -18.47 3.30 -7.16
N LYS A 198 -17.97 3.91 -6.09
CA LYS A 198 -16.93 4.93 -6.22
C LYS A 198 -15.61 4.26 -6.65
N TYR A 199 -14.76 5.05 -7.25
CA TYR A 199 -13.44 4.62 -7.70
C TYR A 199 -12.39 5.59 -7.18
N ASP A 200 -11.28 5.07 -6.70
CA ASP A 200 -10.09 5.84 -6.42
C ASP A 200 -8.82 5.06 -6.80
N THR A 201 -7.79 5.79 -7.11
CA THR A 201 -6.42 5.28 -7.29
C THR A 201 -5.45 6.24 -6.64
N ASN A 202 -4.29 5.74 -6.28
CA ASN A 202 -3.22 6.54 -5.72
C ASN A 202 -1.87 6.14 -6.28
N TYR A 203 -0.90 7.01 -6.08
CA TYR A 203 0.50 6.79 -6.39
C TYR A 203 1.35 6.90 -5.13
N GLY A 204 2.33 6.04 -5.04
CA GLY A 204 3.36 6.05 -4.01
C GLY A 204 4.38 4.95 -4.24
N LEU A 205 5.46 5.03 -3.48
CA LEU A 205 6.60 4.13 -3.51
C LEU A 205 6.81 3.53 -2.13
N SER A 206 7.64 2.51 -2.01
CA SER A 206 8.08 2.02 -0.69
C SER A 206 8.81 3.12 0.09
N GLU A 207 9.51 4.01 -0.60
CA GLU A 207 10.21 5.18 -0.05
C GLU A 207 9.27 6.27 0.48
N SER A 208 8.01 6.26 0.07
CA SER A 208 6.94 7.12 0.61
C SER A 208 5.95 6.33 1.48
N ILE A 209 6.34 5.16 1.94
CA ILE A 209 5.56 4.15 2.70
C ILE A 209 4.34 3.62 1.95
N GLY A 210 4.40 3.56 0.65
CA GLY A 210 3.32 3.04 -0.17
C GLY A 210 2.38 4.13 -0.62
N PRO A 211 1.05 3.90 -0.59
CA PRO A 211 0.10 4.78 -1.21
C PRO A 211 0.01 6.14 -0.52
N GLY A 212 -0.53 7.12 -1.21
CA GLY A 212 -1.01 8.34 -0.58
C GLY A 212 -0.26 9.62 -0.88
N CYS A 213 0.90 9.61 -1.54
CA CYS A 213 1.53 10.89 -1.93
C CYS A 213 0.78 11.61 -3.05
N VAL A 214 0.10 10.89 -3.94
CA VAL A 214 -0.81 11.45 -4.95
C VAL A 214 -2.08 10.62 -4.99
N HIS A 215 -3.25 11.27 -5.03
CA HIS A 215 -4.56 10.64 -5.10
C HIS A 215 -5.40 11.21 -6.24
N LEU A 216 -6.10 10.33 -6.97
CA LEU A 216 -7.08 10.77 -7.96
C LEU A 216 -8.28 11.44 -7.29
N GLY A 217 -8.78 10.84 -6.23
CA GLY A 217 -9.98 11.26 -5.51
C GLY A 217 -11.26 10.68 -6.12
N MET A 218 -12.17 10.27 -5.24
CA MET A 218 -13.37 9.50 -5.58
C MET A 218 -14.36 10.18 -6.54
N ASP A 219 -14.29 11.49 -6.68
CA ASP A 219 -15.19 12.29 -7.51
C ASP A 219 -14.60 12.67 -8.87
N ASN A 220 -13.38 12.23 -9.20
CA ASN A 220 -12.64 12.58 -10.41
C ASN A 220 -12.55 11.42 -11.41
N ILE A 221 -13.62 10.66 -11.57
CA ILE A 221 -13.63 9.49 -12.45
C ILE A 221 -13.47 9.83 -13.94
N ASP A 222 -13.71 11.06 -14.32
CA ASP A 222 -13.45 11.60 -15.65
C ASP A 222 -11.94 11.79 -15.95
N LYS A 223 -11.11 11.79 -14.89
CA LYS A 223 -9.64 11.88 -14.96
C LYS A 223 -8.94 10.52 -14.85
N VAL A 224 -9.65 9.42 -15.08
CA VAL A 224 -9.04 8.08 -15.08
C VAL A 224 -7.91 8.02 -16.10
N GLY A 225 -6.77 7.50 -15.67
CA GLY A 225 -5.49 7.51 -16.39
C GLY A 225 -4.47 8.45 -15.76
N ALA A 226 -4.92 9.48 -15.04
CA ALA A 226 -4.07 10.25 -14.12
C ALA A 226 -3.95 9.54 -12.76
N ILE A 227 -2.84 9.79 -12.06
CA ILE A 227 -2.65 9.36 -10.68
C ILE A 227 -3.27 10.35 -9.67
N GLY A 228 -3.54 11.59 -10.10
CA GLY A 228 -4.28 12.58 -9.32
C GLY A 228 -3.50 13.81 -8.90
N LYS A 229 -3.75 14.30 -7.70
CA LYS A 229 -3.14 15.50 -7.08
C LYS A 229 -2.45 15.13 -5.78
N ALA A 230 -1.66 16.07 -5.23
CA ALA A 230 -1.01 15.88 -3.94
C ALA A 230 -2.00 15.35 -2.89
N GLY A 231 -1.64 14.26 -2.24
CA GLY A 231 -2.41 13.65 -1.16
C GLY A 231 -2.46 14.52 0.09
N PHE A 232 -3.32 14.17 1.04
CA PHE A 232 -3.43 14.89 2.31
C PHE A 232 -2.08 14.97 3.04
N GLY A 233 -1.62 16.19 3.32
CA GLY A 233 -0.33 16.44 3.97
C GLY A 233 0.90 16.32 3.06
N TRP A 234 0.71 16.05 1.77
CA TRP A 234 1.79 15.96 0.79
C TRP A 234 1.95 17.21 -0.04
N LYS A 235 3.15 17.39 -0.58
CA LYS A 235 3.49 18.36 -1.61
C LYS A 235 4.12 17.60 -2.78
N VAL A 236 3.82 18.06 -4.00
CA VAL A 236 4.37 17.52 -5.23
C VAL A 236 4.98 18.63 -6.07
N LYS A 237 5.99 18.30 -6.84
CA LYS A 237 6.54 19.14 -7.92
C LYS A 237 7.09 18.22 -9.00
N ILE A 238 7.17 18.75 -10.21
CA ILE A 238 7.81 18.09 -11.35
C ILE A 238 9.01 18.95 -11.73
N VAL A 239 10.18 18.31 -11.89
CA VAL A 239 11.45 19.02 -12.12
C VAL A 239 12.17 18.54 -13.37
N ASP A 240 12.96 19.44 -13.96
CA ASP A 240 13.90 19.12 -15.05
C ASP A 240 15.17 18.44 -14.50
N ASP A 241 16.08 18.05 -15.40
CA ASP A 241 17.36 17.41 -15.06
C ASP A 241 18.28 18.30 -14.21
N LYS A 242 18.00 19.62 -14.12
CA LYS A 242 18.73 20.58 -13.29
C LYS A 242 18.07 20.78 -11.93
N GLY A 243 16.92 20.15 -11.67
CA GLY A 243 16.14 20.28 -10.44
C GLY A 243 15.23 21.51 -10.40
N ASN A 244 15.06 22.24 -11.50
CA ASN A 244 14.12 23.35 -11.59
C ASN A 244 12.71 22.84 -11.83
N THR A 245 11.72 23.42 -11.17
CA THR A 245 10.32 23.10 -11.43
C THR A 245 9.95 23.44 -12.87
N VAL A 246 9.40 22.46 -13.59
CA VAL A 246 8.94 22.64 -14.98
C VAL A 246 7.60 23.38 -15.01
N LYS A 247 7.23 23.90 -16.17
CA LYS A 247 5.91 24.51 -16.38
C LYS A 247 4.87 23.39 -16.48
N ARG A 248 3.62 23.75 -16.13
CA ARG A 248 2.49 22.87 -16.34
C ARG A 248 2.40 22.41 -17.80
N GLY A 249 2.18 21.12 -18.01
CA GLY A 249 2.19 20.50 -19.33
C GLY A 249 3.57 20.03 -19.83
N GLU A 250 4.66 20.38 -19.14
CA GLU A 250 6.00 19.86 -19.44
C GLU A 250 6.25 18.57 -18.65
N VAL A 251 7.01 17.65 -19.24
CA VAL A 251 7.41 16.38 -18.62
C VAL A 251 8.69 16.60 -17.81
N GLY A 252 8.75 16.02 -16.61
CA GLY A 252 9.92 16.01 -15.75
C GLY A 252 9.84 14.93 -14.69
N GLU A 253 10.83 14.87 -13.80
CA GLU A 253 10.84 13.92 -12.69
C GLU A 253 9.86 14.35 -11.59
N LEU A 254 8.98 13.42 -11.16
CA LEU A 254 8.09 13.62 -10.03
C LEU A 254 8.88 13.64 -8.72
N CYS A 255 8.71 14.70 -7.95
CA CYS A 255 9.25 14.80 -6.60
C CYS A 255 8.11 14.98 -5.60
N VAL A 256 8.19 14.27 -4.48
CA VAL A 256 7.19 14.33 -3.41
C VAL A 256 7.82 14.69 -2.07
N LYS A 257 7.07 15.39 -1.22
CA LYS A 257 7.50 15.79 0.12
C LYS A 257 6.32 15.70 1.08
N GLY A 258 6.51 14.99 2.18
CA GLY A 258 5.49 14.83 3.21
C GLY A 258 5.99 13.94 4.36
N PRO A 259 5.21 13.82 5.44
CA PRO A 259 5.61 13.02 6.61
C PRO A 259 5.80 11.53 6.32
N GLY A 260 5.20 11.01 5.23
CA GLY A 260 5.37 9.62 4.82
C GLY A 260 6.68 9.30 4.10
N VAL A 261 7.54 10.31 3.83
CA VAL A 261 8.87 10.08 3.21
C VAL A 261 9.75 9.28 4.16
N MET A 262 10.50 8.31 3.63
CA MET A 262 11.44 7.48 4.40
C MET A 262 12.46 8.31 5.17
N THR A 263 12.93 7.77 6.29
CA THR A 263 14.05 8.35 7.02
C THR A 263 15.34 8.28 6.19
N CYS A 264 15.64 7.11 5.64
CA CYS A 264 16.82 6.88 4.78
C CYS A 264 16.78 5.50 4.13
N TYR A 265 17.70 5.23 3.23
CA TYR A 265 18.11 3.86 2.94
C TYR A 265 19.07 3.40 4.06
N TYR A 266 18.65 2.36 4.78
CA TYR A 266 19.38 1.85 5.94
C TYR A 266 20.81 1.41 5.56
N ARG A 267 21.80 2.01 6.22
CA ARG A 267 23.24 1.81 5.96
C ARG A 267 23.72 2.15 4.55
N ASP A 268 22.95 2.96 3.81
CA ASP A 268 23.34 3.47 2.50
C ASP A 268 23.20 5.00 2.42
N PRO A 269 24.13 5.75 3.02
CA PRO A 269 24.06 7.22 3.02
C PRO A 269 24.23 7.81 1.62
N LYS A 270 24.93 7.11 0.72
CA LYS A 270 25.12 7.57 -0.66
C LYS A 270 23.79 7.54 -1.42
N ALA A 271 23.12 6.40 -1.47
CA ALA A 271 21.82 6.29 -2.13
C ALA A 271 20.79 7.23 -1.47
N THR A 272 20.85 7.41 -0.14
CA THR A 272 20.00 8.36 0.56
C THR A 272 20.20 9.79 0.06
N ALA A 273 21.44 10.27 -0.03
CA ALA A 273 21.76 11.61 -0.50
C ALA A 273 21.40 11.84 -1.98
N GLU A 274 21.49 10.80 -2.80
CA GLU A 274 21.09 10.86 -4.22
C GLU A 274 19.56 11.01 -4.37
N THR A 275 18.78 10.39 -3.47
CA THR A 275 17.32 10.29 -3.57
C THR A 275 16.58 11.34 -2.72
N LEU A 276 17.12 11.71 -1.55
CA LEU A 276 16.54 12.70 -0.66
C LEU A 276 17.33 14.02 -0.71
N LYS A 277 16.68 15.10 -1.15
CA LYS A 277 17.31 16.43 -1.25
C LYS A 277 16.36 17.47 -0.66
N ASP A 278 16.77 18.16 0.37
CA ASP A 278 15.99 19.22 1.07
C ASP A 278 14.59 18.74 1.51
N GLY A 279 14.49 17.48 1.92
CA GLY A 279 13.25 16.84 2.34
C GLY A 279 12.31 16.46 1.17
N TRP A 280 12.77 16.55 -0.07
CA TRP A 280 12.08 16.03 -1.24
C TRP A 280 12.63 14.65 -1.60
N LEU A 281 11.71 13.72 -1.82
CA LEU A 281 12.00 12.43 -2.43
C LEU A 281 11.93 12.58 -3.95
N PHE A 282 13.05 12.34 -4.61
CA PHE A 282 13.17 12.23 -6.05
C PHE A 282 12.81 10.80 -6.43
N THR A 283 11.69 10.63 -7.15
CA THR A 283 11.08 9.30 -7.33
C THR A 283 11.72 8.47 -8.43
N GLY A 284 12.37 9.13 -9.38
CA GLY A 284 12.83 8.52 -10.62
C GLY A 284 11.74 8.32 -11.67
N ASP A 285 10.48 8.60 -11.34
CA ASP A 285 9.36 8.47 -12.27
C ASP A 285 9.12 9.78 -13.03
N MET A 286 8.92 9.67 -14.33
CA MET A 286 8.61 10.81 -15.19
C MET A 286 7.12 11.11 -15.13
N ALA A 287 6.77 12.37 -14.97
CA ALA A 287 5.39 12.81 -14.80
C ALA A 287 5.10 14.10 -15.56
N GLN A 288 3.82 14.34 -15.77
CA GLN A 288 3.29 15.57 -16.39
C GLN A 288 2.04 16.01 -15.62
N GLU A 289 1.88 17.33 -15.39
CA GLU A 289 0.68 17.92 -14.80
C GLU A 289 -0.19 18.55 -15.88
N ASP A 290 -1.49 18.20 -15.91
CA ASP A 290 -2.46 18.79 -16.85
C ASP A 290 -2.92 20.19 -16.39
N GLU A 291 -3.74 20.86 -17.20
CA GLU A 291 -4.25 22.21 -16.92
C GLU A 291 -5.10 22.28 -15.64
N ASP A 292 -5.73 21.18 -15.26
CA ASP A 292 -6.56 21.07 -14.04
C ASP A 292 -5.73 20.67 -12.80
N GLY A 293 -4.43 20.44 -12.96
CA GLY A 293 -3.50 20.07 -11.90
C GLY A 293 -3.49 18.58 -11.58
N PHE A 294 -3.99 17.72 -12.48
CA PHE A 294 -3.87 16.27 -12.34
C PHE A 294 -2.54 15.78 -12.93
N ILE A 295 -1.89 14.89 -12.21
CA ILE A 295 -0.59 14.32 -12.56
C ILE A 295 -0.80 12.97 -13.22
N SER A 296 -0.08 12.73 -14.31
CA SER A 296 0.08 11.43 -14.97
C SER A 296 1.55 11.02 -14.94
N VAL A 297 1.81 9.71 -14.82
CA VAL A 297 3.15 9.08 -14.79
C VAL A 297 3.26 8.11 -15.94
#